data_2c4bf3c007342a756dcd530716f33083
#
_entry.id   2c4bf3c007342a756dcd530716f33083
#
_cell.length_a   1.000
_cell.length_b   1.000
_cell.length_c   1.000
_cell.angle_alpha   90.00
_cell.angle_beta   90.00
_cell.angle_gamma   90.00
#
_symmetry.space_group_name_H-M   'P 1'
#
loop_
_entity.id
_entity.type
_entity.pdbx_description
1 polymer ?
#
loop_
_entity_poly.entity_id
_entity_poly.type
_entity_poly.pdbx_seq_one_letter_code
_entity_poly.pdbx_strand_id
1 'polypeptide(L)'
;MCGIAGFYGFEDRPLLKNMSKACLHRGPDGEGYYTNKNVMLASRRLSIIDLSTGDQPIFNEDKSVAIVYNGEIYNFQELRMDLERKGHRFYTNTDTEAIVHSYEEYGAGCLKNFNGMFAFALYDDNKKQLLLARDRCGIKPLYYTILKNNSLLFASEIKSILQHPEVKREVDSDALNHFIRLRYVPGRKTMFKGINKLLPGHYLVASKKNVKIGKYWELDIGIDESIDENSAIAKLRNLMQNAVKMQMISDVPIGSFLSGGLDTSTIVAFASQASDRPLNTFCMGFGESTDEFEYARVIADKFKTNHKELAVKFDLFKEFPKMIWHIDMPKRNLYPYLIYKEVRKHLKVIHSGMGGDELLGGYVHRYAYMDYISSSNGKKNNPEIIYNKIFSKEEYEDKIAKIKKAKSPAEAYSFITSADAGFDAEQLKDIYSEKMKSKISKPVSGEFEEYFRKKGFSAAEQAFYAEFNVKMPNDFLIVEDAMSMANSVEARVPFLDNGLIDFCFSLPARLKVNNGTGKYILRKMMSDVLPKKISRRKKWGFSTTTHSLFKSELRDIAQNMLPDGFLVNKKYINKNFIEKVLKEKAAKSNTQNYNLLWNLVAFEIWHGIYIKPAKFHKPDLSMNSFLK
;
A
#
# COMPACT_ATOMS: atom_id res chain seq x y z
N MET A 1 -16.19 3.54 0.84
CA MET A 1 -15.06 3.08 1.69
C MET A 1 -15.37 3.28 3.15
N CYS A 2 -14.86 2.40 4.03
CA CYS A 2 -15.30 2.39 5.42
C CYS A 2 -14.11 2.16 6.38
N GLY A 3 -14.36 2.32 7.67
CA GLY A 3 -13.51 1.79 8.72
C GLY A 3 -14.28 0.68 9.43
N ILE A 4 -13.73 -0.52 9.48
CA ILE A 4 -14.35 -1.64 10.20
C ILE A 4 -13.54 -1.99 11.44
N ALA A 5 -14.23 -2.41 12.50
CA ALA A 5 -13.64 -2.90 13.72
C ALA A 5 -14.58 -3.89 14.42
N GLY A 6 -14.04 -4.77 15.22
CA GLY A 6 -14.84 -5.69 15.99
C GLY A 6 -14.04 -6.74 16.72
N PHE A 7 -14.77 -7.65 17.36
CA PHE A 7 -14.17 -8.77 18.07
C PHE A 7 -15.13 -9.96 18.18
N TYR A 8 -14.54 -11.13 18.43
CA TYR A 8 -15.23 -12.39 18.62
C TYR A 8 -14.80 -13.04 19.94
N GLY A 9 -15.76 -13.59 20.67
CA GLY A 9 -15.53 -14.39 21.88
C GLY A 9 -15.90 -13.70 23.21
N PHE A 10 -16.36 -12.45 23.18
CA PHE A 10 -16.83 -11.71 24.37
C PHE A 10 -17.78 -10.57 23.98
N GLU A 11 -18.35 -9.89 24.99
CA GLU A 11 -19.21 -8.72 24.83
C GLU A 11 -18.64 -7.51 25.59
N ASP A 12 -18.44 -6.38 24.88
CA ASP A 12 -18.03 -5.08 25.43
C ASP A 12 -18.46 -3.94 24.51
N ARG A 13 -19.65 -3.37 24.74
CA ARG A 13 -20.20 -2.29 23.92
C ARG A 13 -19.40 -0.98 24.02
N PRO A 14 -18.92 -0.55 25.20
CA PRO A 14 -18.03 0.61 25.32
C PRO A 14 -16.74 0.46 24.49
N LEU A 15 -16.11 -0.71 24.56
CA LEU A 15 -14.91 -1.01 23.74
C LEU A 15 -15.22 -0.90 22.25
N LEU A 16 -16.31 -1.52 21.77
CA LEU A 16 -16.69 -1.45 20.35
C LEU A 16 -16.85 0.00 19.87
N LYS A 17 -17.53 0.85 20.66
CA LYS A 17 -17.68 2.27 20.36
C LYS A 17 -16.33 2.99 20.29
N ASN A 18 -15.41 2.71 21.23
CA ASN A 18 -14.07 3.29 21.20
C ASN A 18 -13.25 2.83 19.99
N MET A 19 -13.31 1.54 19.63
CA MET A 19 -12.68 1.00 18.42
C MET A 19 -13.24 1.68 17.16
N SER A 20 -14.55 1.84 17.06
CA SER A 20 -15.21 2.52 15.94
C SER A 20 -14.78 3.99 15.86
N LYS A 21 -14.79 4.72 16.97
CA LYS A 21 -14.39 6.13 17.04
C LYS A 21 -12.94 6.36 16.59
N ALA A 22 -12.04 5.42 16.85
CA ALA A 22 -10.65 5.52 16.42
C ALA A 22 -10.50 5.54 14.89
N CYS A 23 -11.47 4.98 14.14
CA CYS A 23 -11.52 4.96 12.67
C CYS A 23 -12.47 6.02 12.07
N LEU A 24 -12.97 6.99 12.83
CA LEU A 24 -13.96 7.98 12.38
C LEU A 24 -13.59 8.67 11.06
N HIS A 25 -12.31 9.02 10.89
CA HIS A 25 -11.81 9.70 9.69
C HIS A 25 -11.93 8.87 8.41
N ARG A 26 -12.03 7.55 8.51
CA ARG A 26 -12.21 6.69 7.33
C ARG A 26 -13.64 6.77 6.78
N GLY A 27 -14.64 6.96 7.66
CA GLY A 27 -16.03 7.02 7.27
C GLY A 27 -16.83 7.97 8.16
N PRO A 28 -16.81 9.26 7.85
CA PRO A 28 -17.50 10.28 8.67
C PRO A 28 -18.99 10.38 8.39
N ASP A 29 -19.51 9.75 7.32
CA ASP A 29 -20.88 9.96 6.84
C ASP A 29 -21.91 9.12 7.65
N GLY A 30 -21.50 8.00 8.25
CA GLY A 30 -22.38 7.15 9.04
C GLY A 30 -21.63 6.20 9.97
N GLU A 31 -22.38 5.60 10.89
CA GLU A 31 -21.90 4.53 11.77
C GLU A 31 -22.96 3.45 11.97
N GLY A 32 -22.53 2.21 12.13
CA GLY A 32 -23.43 1.13 12.45
C GLY A 32 -22.77 0.04 13.27
N TYR A 33 -23.61 -0.72 13.98
CA TYR A 33 -23.18 -1.72 14.95
C TYR A 33 -24.03 -2.98 14.85
N TYR A 34 -23.36 -4.14 14.87
CA TYR A 34 -23.99 -5.42 15.13
C TYR A 34 -23.47 -5.97 16.44
N THR A 35 -24.36 -6.40 17.32
CA THR A 35 -23.99 -6.90 18.66
C THR A 35 -24.76 -8.16 19.00
N ASN A 36 -24.03 -9.19 19.34
CA ASN A 36 -24.56 -10.42 19.90
C ASN A 36 -23.58 -10.96 20.97
N LYS A 37 -23.96 -12.01 21.72
CA LYS A 37 -23.14 -12.57 22.81
C LYS A 37 -21.75 -13.08 22.38
N ASN A 38 -21.59 -13.44 21.09
CA ASN A 38 -20.35 -14.03 20.58
C ASN A 38 -19.50 -13.06 19.76
N VAL A 39 -20.14 -12.05 19.15
CA VAL A 39 -19.45 -11.15 18.22
C VAL A 39 -19.98 -9.74 18.32
N MET A 40 -19.09 -8.80 18.14
CA MET A 40 -19.43 -7.38 18.00
C MET A 40 -18.73 -6.81 16.79
N LEU A 41 -19.48 -6.16 15.89
CA LEU A 41 -19.01 -5.56 14.64
C LEU A 41 -19.39 -4.09 14.62
N ALA A 42 -18.51 -3.25 14.08
CA ALA A 42 -18.72 -1.83 13.85
C ALA A 42 -18.25 -1.42 12.47
N SER A 43 -18.99 -0.53 11.84
CA SER A 43 -18.63 0.13 10.59
C SER A 43 -18.70 1.66 10.75
N ARG A 44 -17.73 2.35 10.15
CA ARG A 44 -17.73 3.79 9.85
C ARG A 44 -17.84 3.95 8.35
N ARG A 45 -18.91 4.55 7.88
CA ARG A 45 -19.26 4.61 6.46
C ARG A 45 -18.78 5.91 5.81
N LEU A 46 -18.10 5.78 4.65
CA LEU A 46 -17.98 6.81 3.64
C LEU A 46 -18.91 6.41 2.50
N SER A 47 -20.02 7.16 2.32
CA SER A 47 -21.09 6.82 1.37
C SER A 47 -20.66 7.17 -0.05
N ILE A 48 -20.60 6.14 -0.92
CA ILE A 48 -20.16 6.21 -2.32
C ILE A 48 -21.16 5.53 -3.24
N ILE A 49 -21.60 4.31 -2.93
CA ILE A 49 -22.64 3.55 -3.64
C ILE A 49 -23.83 3.38 -2.73
N ASP A 50 -25.03 3.56 -3.27
CA ASP A 50 -26.30 3.48 -2.57
C ASP A 50 -26.35 4.39 -1.34
N LEU A 51 -26.48 5.68 -1.58
CA LEU A 51 -26.43 6.70 -0.52
C LEU A 51 -27.56 6.57 0.49
N SER A 52 -28.66 5.91 0.14
CA SER A 52 -29.90 5.86 0.92
C SER A 52 -30.07 4.57 1.74
N THR A 53 -29.75 3.41 1.19
CA THR A 53 -30.02 2.11 1.83
C THR A 53 -28.75 1.31 2.16
N GLY A 54 -27.59 1.79 1.78
CA GLY A 54 -26.30 1.10 1.95
C GLY A 54 -25.66 1.22 3.34
N ASP A 55 -26.42 1.56 4.39
CA ASP A 55 -25.89 1.62 5.75
C ASP A 55 -25.57 0.24 6.29
N GLN A 56 -24.36 0.10 6.81
CA GLN A 56 -23.87 -1.16 7.37
C GLN A 56 -24.14 -1.23 8.87
N PRO A 57 -24.36 -2.43 9.44
CA PRO A 57 -24.21 -3.77 8.85
C PRO A 57 -25.32 -4.12 7.85
N ILE A 58 -24.94 -4.86 6.78
CA ILE A 58 -25.87 -5.45 5.82
C ILE A 58 -26.14 -6.91 6.22
N PHE A 59 -27.33 -7.41 5.91
CA PHE A 59 -27.81 -8.73 6.31
C PHE A 59 -28.31 -9.53 5.10
N ASN A 60 -28.46 -10.84 5.29
CA ASN A 60 -29.29 -11.67 4.43
C ASN A 60 -30.78 -11.54 4.82
N GLU A 61 -31.67 -12.26 4.11
CA GLU A 61 -33.13 -12.14 4.26
C GLU A 61 -33.64 -12.47 5.67
N ASP A 62 -33.08 -13.49 6.33
CA ASP A 62 -33.47 -13.93 7.68
C ASP A 62 -32.63 -13.32 8.81
N LYS A 63 -31.67 -12.44 8.44
CA LYS A 63 -30.72 -11.78 9.35
C LYS A 63 -29.79 -12.73 10.11
N SER A 64 -29.61 -13.95 9.63
CA SER A 64 -28.67 -14.91 10.21
C SER A 64 -27.21 -14.63 9.81
N VAL A 65 -27.00 -13.87 8.75
CA VAL A 65 -25.67 -13.41 8.30
C VAL A 65 -25.60 -11.89 8.36
N ALA A 66 -24.55 -11.36 9.00
CA ALA A 66 -24.29 -9.94 9.13
C ALA A 66 -22.88 -9.60 8.66
N ILE A 67 -22.71 -8.52 7.88
CA ILE A 67 -21.42 -8.07 7.37
C ILE A 67 -21.13 -6.61 7.71
N VAL A 68 -19.86 -6.31 8.05
CA VAL A 68 -19.26 -4.98 7.97
C VAL A 68 -18.09 -5.03 6.98
N TYR A 69 -18.01 -4.02 6.12
CA TYR A 69 -17.21 -4.06 4.92
C TYR A 69 -16.51 -2.73 4.63
N ASN A 70 -15.28 -2.82 4.17
CA ASN A 70 -14.46 -1.70 3.69
C ASN A 70 -13.91 -2.05 2.31
N GLY A 71 -14.51 -1.54 1.25
CA GLY A 71 -14.06 -1.85 -0.10
C GLY A 71 -15.06 -1.50 -1.18
N GLU A 72 -14.80 -2.07 -2.37
CA GLU A 72 -15.64 -2.06 -3.56
C GLU A 72 -15.47 -3.39 -4.32
N ILE A 73 -16.58 -4.09 -4.58
CA ILE A 73 -16.64 -5.27 -5.47
C ILE A 73 -17.13 -4.77 -6.83
N TYR A 74 -16.22 -4.56 -7.76
CA TYR A 74 -16.53 -3.92 -9.05
C TYR A 74 -17.43 -4.75 -9.97
N ASN A 75 -17.41 -6.08 -9.86
CA ASN A 75 -18.27 -6.98 -10.63
C ASN A 75 -19.58 -7.35 -9.89
N PHE A 76 -20.01 -6.56 -8.89
CA PHE A 76 -21.17 -6.89 -8.07
C PHE A 76 -22.48 -6.99 -8.85
N GLN A 77 -22.64 -6.24 -9.94
CA GLN A 77 -23.85 -6.29 -10.77
C GLN A 77 -24.02 -7.66 -11.45
N GLU A 78 -22.92 -8.25 -11.92
CA GLU A 78 -22.92 -9.59 -12.52
C GLU A 78 -23.22 -10.65 -11.45
N LEU A 79 -22.60 -10.53 -10.27
CA LEU A 79 -22.86 -11.41 -9.13
C LEU A 79 -24.31 -11.32 -8.68
N ARG A 80 -24.89 -10.13 -8.60
CA ARG A 80 -26.27 -9.89 -8.23
C ARG A 80 -27.24 -10.61 -9.19
N MET A 81 -27.04 -10.44 -10.51
CA MET A 81 -27.89 -11.12 -11.50
C MET A 81 -27.86 -12.65 -11.37
N ASP A 82 -26.69 -13.23 -11.05
CA ASP A 82 -26.58 -14.67 -10.82
C ASP A 82 -27.30 -15.12 -9.54
N LEU A 83 -27.12 -14.37 -8.45
CA LEU A 83 -27.72 -14.63 -7.15
C LEU A 83 -29.25 -14.45 -7.17
N GLU A 84 -29.77 -13.45 -7.87
CA GLU A 84 -31.23 -13.28 -8.08
C GLU A 84 -31.84 -14.44 -8.84
N ARG A 85 -31.18 -15.03 -9.86
CA ARG A 85 -31.60 -16.25 -10.54
C ARG A 85 -31.64 -17.46 -9.62
N LYS A 86 -30.83 -17.46 -8.55
CA LYS A 86 -30.82 -18.53 -7.53
C LYS A 86 -31.85 -18.32 -6.43
N GLY A 87 -32.58 -17.19 -6.47
CA GLY A 87 -33.70 -16.93 -5.58
C GLY A 87 -33.39 -15.96 -4.44
N HIS A 88 -32.18 -15.41 -4.36
CA HIS A 88 -31.85 -14.37 -3.39
C HIS A 88 -32.58 -13.06 -3.65
N ARG A 89 -32.98 -12.37 -2.60
CA ARG A 89 -33.72 -11.10 -2.67
C ARG A 89 -32.90 -9.99 -2.07
N PHE A 90 -32.54 -9.02 -2.91
CA PHE A 90 -31.77 -7.86 -2.52
C PHE A 90 -32.70 -6.74 -2.02
N TYR A 91 -32.34 -6.11 -0.91
CA TYR A 91 -33.04 -4.96 -0.36
C TYR A 91 -32.24 -3.64 -0.48
N THR A 92 -30.96 -3.74 -0.87
CA THR A 92 -30.10 -2.59 -1.18
C THR A 92 -29.62 -2.64 -2.63
N ASN A 93 -28.97 -1.57 -3.08
CA ASN A 93 -28.24 -1.54 -4.36
C ASN A 93 -26.73 -1.55 -4.15
N THR A 94 -26.26 -1.97 -2.97
CA THR A 94 -24.82 -2.00 -2.66
C THR A 94 -24.15 -3.25 -3.20
N ASP A 95 -22.85 -3.13 -3.44
CA ASP A 95 -21.96 -4.25 -3.65
C ASP A 95 -21.80 -5.14 -2.39
N THR A 96 -22.01 -4.55 -1.21
CA THR A 96 -21.89 -5.24 0.08
C THR A 96 -22.89 -6.39 0.22
N GLU A 97 -24.14 -6.21 -0.25
CA GLU A 97 -25.17 -7.25 -0.18
C GLU A 97 -24.84 -8.43 -1.08
N ALA A 98 -24.19 -8.17 -2.23
CA ALA A 98 -23.72 -9.25 -3.10
C ALA A 98 -22.68 -10.16 -2.42
N ILE A 99 -21.89 -9.64 -1.47
CA ILE A 99 -20.97 -10.47 -0.66
C ILE A 99 -21.75 -11.39 0.27
N VAL A 100 -22.80 -10.90 0.92
CA VAL A 100 -23.63 -11.68 1.84
C VAL A 100 -24.24 -12.89 1.13
N HIS A 101 -24.96 -12.65 0.04
CA HIS A 101 -25.63 -13.73 -0.71
C HIS A 101 -24.63 -14.66 -1.42
N SER A 102 -23.47 -14.14 -1.88
CA SER A 102 -22.40 -15.01 -2.38
C SER A 102 -21.84 -15.94 -1.30
N TYR A 103 -21.76 -15.47 -0.04
CA TYR A 103 -21.34 -16.32 1.07
C TYR A 103 -22.37 -17.39 1.41
N GLU A 104 -23.66 -17.11 1.32
CA GLU A 104 -24.72 -18.11 1.54
C GLU A 104 -24.59 -19.25 0.55
N GLU A 105 -24.37 -18.95 -0.73
CA GLU A 105 -24.23 -19.94 -1.80
C GLU A 105 -22.91 -20.73 -1.73
N TYR A 106 -21.78 -20.06 -1.50
CA TYR A 106 -20.47 -20.65 -1.72
C TYR A 106 -19.57 -20.71 -0.47
N GLY A 107 -20.08 -20.25 0.69
CA GLY A 107 -19.26 -20.09 1.88
C GLY A 107 -18.02 -19.21 1.62
N ALA A 108 -16.89 -19.54 2.21
CA ALA A 108 -15.63 -18.83 1.95
C ALA A 108 -15.11 -18.98 0.50
N GLY A 109 -15.66 -19.93 -0.29
CA GLY A 109 -15.33 -20.08 -1.72
C GLY A 109 -15.75 -18.88 -2.58
N CYS A 110 -16.73 -18.08 -2.14
CA CYS A 110 -17.19 -16.87 -2.82
C CYS A 110 -16.06 -15.88 -3.10
N LEU A 111 -15.01 -15.84 -2.25
CA LEU A 111 -13.87 -14.95 -2.37
C LEU A 111 -13.15 -15.02 -3.71
N LYS A 112 -13.20 -16.17 -4.39
CA LYS A 112 -12.59 -16.37 -5.71
C LYS A 112 -13.30 -15.62 -6.83
N ASN A 113 -14.59 -15.33 -6.64
CA ASN A 113 -15.45 -14.69 -7.64
C ASN A 113 -15.41 -13.15 -7.58
N PHE A 114 -14.80 -12.58 -6.54
CA PHE A 114 -14.78 -11.14 -6.33
C PHE A 114 -13.65 -10.47 -7.11
N ASN A 115 -14.01 -9.53 -7.97
CA ASN A 115 -13.07 -8.58 -8.57
C ASN A 115 -13.24 -7.23 -7.88
N GLY A 116 -12.27 -6.88 -7.02
CA GLY A 116 -12.40 -5.67 -6.21
C GLY A 116 -11.27 -5.47 -5.20
N MET A 117 -11.41 -4.42 -4.44
CA MET A 117 -10.54 -4.05 -3.32
C MET A 117 -11.35 -4.14 -2.03
N PHE A 118 -10.99 -5.01 -1.10
CA PHE A 118 -11.83 -5.26 0.06
C PHE A 118 -11.11 -5.76 1.31
N ALA A 119 -11.70 -5.39 2.44
CA ALA A 119 -11.55 -6.05 3.72
C ALA A 119 -12.90 -6.12 4.41
N PHE A 120 -13.34 -7.27 4.88
CA PHE A 120 -14.61 -7.40 5.56
C PHE A 120 -14.58 -8.37 6.74
N ALA A 121 -15.58 -8.23 7.59
CA ALA A 121 -15.92 -9.16 8.64
C ALA A 121 -17.38 -9.57 8.49
N LEU A 122 -17.63 -10.87 8.27
CA LEU A 122 -18.93 -11.47 8.08
C LEU A 122 -19.18 -12.49 9.21
N TYR A 123 -20.27 -12.33 9.94
CA TYR A 123 -20.68 -13.26 10.98
C TYR A 123 -21.87 -14.09 10.55
N ASP A 124 -21.73 -15.40 10.63
CA ASP A 124 -22.77 -16.38 10.38
C ASP A 124 -23.27 -16.90 11.74
N ASP A 125 -24.50 -16.49 12.11
CA ASP A 125 -25.07 -16.86 13.42
C ASP A 125 -25.50 -18.31 13.46
N ASN A 126 -25.84 -18.94 12.33
CA ASN A 126 -26.17 -20.37 12.27
C ASN A 126 -24.94 -21.24 12.55
N LYS A 127 -23.79 -20.88 11.96
CA LYS A 127 -22.50 -21.58 12.18
C LYS A 127 -21.73 -21.09 13.39
N LYS A 128 -22.15 -19.96 14.01
CA LYS A 128 -21.42 -19.27 15.09
C LYS A 128 -19.96 -19.01 14.70
N GLN A 129 -19.75 -18.51 13.47
CA GLN A 129 -18.42 -18.27 12.88
C GLN A 129 -18.29 -16.82 12.40
N LEU A 130 -17.11 -16.25 12.62
CA LEU A 130 -16.70 -14.98 12.05
C LEU A 130 -15.69 -15.25 10.92
N LEU A 131 -16.00 -14.78 9.72
CA LEU A 131 -15.11 -14.77 8.56
C LEU A 131 -14.52 -13.37 8.39
N LEU A 132 -13.20 -13.25 8.42
CA LEU A 132 -12.46 -12.08 7.98
C LEU A 132 -11.84 -12.38 6.62
N ALA A 133 -11.91 -11.46 5.67
CA ALA A 133 -11.26 -11.64 4.37
C ALA A 133 -10.59 -10.35 3.89
N ARG A 134 -9.53 -10.48 3.07
CA ARG A 134 -8.78 -9.39 2.49
C ARG A 134 -8.53 -9.64 1.01
N ASP A 135 -8.60 -8.60 0.18
CA ASP A 135 -8.45 -8.68 -1.28
C ASP A 135 -7.12 -9.27 -1.74
N ARG A 136 -7.03 -9.64 -3.03
CA ARG A 136 -5.89 -10.32 -3.65
C ARG A 136 -4.56 -9.56 -3.51
N CYS A 137 -4.60 -8.22 -3.61
CA CYS A 137 -3.41 -7.36 -3.55
C CYS A 137 -3.15 -6.78 -2.17
N GLY A 138 -4.14 -6.87 -1.23
CA GLY A 138 -4.09 -6.21 0.05
C GLY A 138 -4.24 -4.69 -0.06
N ILE A 139 -5.07 -4.21 -1.00
CA ILE A 139 -5.40 -2.79 -1.19
C ILE A 139 -6.04 -2.24 0.07
N LYS A 140 -7.01 -2.98 0.64
CA LYS A 140 -7.63 -2.59 1.90
C LYS A 140 -6.93 -3.24 3.08
N PRO A 141 -6.62 -2.46 4.16
CA PRO A 141 -5.94 -3.00 5.33
C PRO A 141 -6.90 -3.80 6.21
N LEU A 142 -6.39 -4.86 6.82
CA LEU A 142 -7.05 -5.60 7.89
C LEU A 142 -6.02 -6.15 8.86
N TYR A 143 -6.16 -5.74 10.11
CA TYR A 143 -5.30 -6.15 11.22
C TYR A 143 -6.08 -7.00 12.21
N TYR A 144 -5.39 -7.90 12.89
CA TYR A 144 -5.99 -8.74 13.93
C TYR A 144 -5.00 -9.08 15.03
N THR A 145 -5.54 -9.42 16.20
CA THR A 145 -4.80 -10.01 17.33
C THR A 145 -5.67 -11.05 18.02
N ILE A 146 -5.02 -12.05 18.60
CA ILE A 146 -5.68 -13.10 19.38
C ILE A 146 -5.23 -12.93 20.83
N LEU A 147 -6.17 -12.77 21.74
CA LEU A 147 -5.92 -12.62 23.17
C LEU A 147 -5.62 -13.99 23.82
N LYS A 148 -5.15 -13.98 25.05
CA LYS A 148 -4.82 -15.20 25.80
C LYS A 148 -6.00 -16.14 26.01
N ASN A 149 -7.22 -15.60 26.07
CA ASN A 149 -8.48 -16.34 26.19
C ASN A 149 -9.02 -16.84 24.84
N ASN A 150 -8.22 -16.77 23.76
CA ASN A 150 -8.58 -17.08 22.38
C ASN A 150 -9.63 -16.14 21.75
N SER A 151 -9.98 -15.03 22.37
CA SER A 151 -10.79 -14.00 21.73
C SER A 151 -10.02 -13.31 20.61
N LEU A 152 -10.69 -12.97 19.52
CA LEU A 152 -10.13 -12.30 18.35
C LEU A 152 -10.58 -10.85 18.31
N LEU A 153 -9.65 -9.92 18.15
CA LEU A 153 -9.93 -8.53 17.76
C LEU A 153 -9.45 -8.28 16.35
N PHE A 154 -10.18 -7.46 15.61
CA PHE A 154 -9.78 -7.02 14.26
C PHE A 154 -10.17 -5.59 13.98
N ALA A 155 -9.47 -4.93 13.06
CA ALA A 155 -9.82 -3.60 12.57
C ALA A 155 -9.11 -3.23 11.27
N SER A 156 -9.64 -2.21 10.58
CA SER A 156 -8.96 -1.56 9.45
C SER A 156 -7.68 -0.83 9.88
N GLU A 157 -7.58 -0.41 11.14
CA GLU A 157 -6.43 0.33 11.68
C GLU A 157 -6.03 -0.19 13.05
N ILE A 158 -4.73 -0.23 13.32
CA ILE A 158 -4.18 -0.80 14.57
C ILE A 158 -4.64 -0.02 15.80
N LYS A 159 -4.77 1.32 15.68
CA LYS A 159 -5.22 2.18 16.80
C LYS A 159 -6.58 1.78 17.36
N SER A 160 -7.43 1.14 16.55
CA SER A 160 -8.71 0.57 17.01
C SER A 160 -8.50 -0.66 17.89
N ILE A 161 -7.59 -1.56 17.51
CA ILE A 161 -7.23 -2.75 18.31
C ILE A 161 -6.60 -2.33 19.63
N LEU A 162 -5.80 -1.25 19.64
CA LEU A 162 -5.12 -0.73 20.82
C LEU A 162 -6.08 -0.13 21.88
N GLN A 163 -7.38 0.01 21.57
CA GLN A 163 -8.39 0.41 22.58
C GLN A 163 -8.62 -0.68 23.63
N HIS A 164 -8.30 -1.95 23.32
CA HIS A 164 -8.45 -3.04 24.28
C HIS A 164 -7.30 -3.02 25.30
N PRO A 165 -7.57 -3.03 26.62
CA PRO A 165 -6.55 -2.82 27.66
C PRO A 165 -5.51 -3.94 27.75
N GLU A 166 -5.86 -5.18 27.37
CA GLU A 166 -4.92 -6.31 27.38
C GLU A 166 -3.98 -6.35 26.16
N VAL A 167 -4.25 -5.55 25.14
CA VAL A 167 -3.38 -5.47 23.97
C VAL A 167 -2.11 -4.69 24.31
N LYS A 168 -1.00 -5.41 24.35
CA LYS A 168 0.29 -4.80 24.71
C LYS A 168 0.85 -3.96 23.58
N ARG A 169 1.37 -2.80 23.93
CA ARG A 169 2.04 -1.87 23.02
C ARG A 169 3.56 -2.05 23.11
N GLU A 170 4.02 -3.18 22.59
CA GLU A 170 5.44 -3.57 22.59
C GLU A 170 5.98 -3.55 21.16
N VAL A 171 7.22 -3.05 20.98
CA VAL A 171 7.89 -3.03 19.68
C VAL A 171 8.35 -4.45 19.30
N ASP A 172 8.01 -4.90 18.09
CA ASP A 172 8.58 -6.14 17.51
C ASP A 172 9.98 -5.85 16.95
N SER A 173 11.00 -6.55 17.45
CA SER A 173 12.41 -6.30 17.08
C SER A 173 12.72 -6.70 15.63
N ASP A 174 12.10 -7.75 15.08
CA ASP A 174 12.28 -8.12 13.68
C ASP A 174 11.61 -7.07 12.77
N ALA A 175 10.40 -6.61 13.14
CA ALA A 175 9.74 -5.55 12.41
C ALA A 175 10.54 -4.24 12.43
N LEU A 176 11.18 -3.91 13.55
CA LEU A 176 12.09 -2.77 13.65
C LEU A 176 13.29 -2.92 12.71
N ASN A 177 13.92 -4.10 12.67
CA ASN A 177 15.00 -4.40 11.73
C ASN A 177 14.55 -4.27 10.27
N HIS A 178 13.39 -4.82 9.92
CA HIS A 178 12.82 -4.67 8.59
C HIS A 178 12.56 -3.20 8.25
N PHE A 179 11.98 -2.43 9.15
CA PHE A 179 11.71 -1.03 8.93
C PHE A 179 13.00 -0.20 8.71
N ILE A 180 14.03 -0.40 9.51
CA ILE A 180 15.32 0.30 9.36
C ILE A 180 15.94 -0.02 8.01
N ARG A 181 15.89 -1.27 7.56
CA ARG A 181 16.54 -1.76 6.34
C ARG A 181 15.71 -1.58 5.08
N LEU A 182 14.37 -1.80 5.14
CA LEU A 182 13.47 -1.78 3.98
C LEU A 182 12.56 -0.56 3.94
N ARG A 183 12.39 0.18 5.08
CA ARG A 183 11.43 1.28 5.25
C ARG A 183 9.97 0.82 5.37
N TYR A 184 9.72 -0.46 5.42
CA TYR A 184 8.42 -1.09 5.65
C TYR A 184 8.61 -2.43 6.37
N VAL A 185 7.51 -2.97 6.89
CA VAL A 185 7.50 -4.27 7.56
C VAL A 185 6.82 -5.27 6.64
N PRO A 186 7.56 -6.21 6.02
CA PRO A 186 6.98 -7.22 5.14
C PRO A 186 6.17 -8.27 5.89
N GLY A 187 5.38 -9.05 5.14
CA GLY A 187 4.67 -10.20 5.66
C GLY A 187 3.60 -9.87 6.71
N ARG A 188 3.35 -10.80 7.60
CA ARG A 188 2.27 -10.75 8.59
C ARG A 188 2.52 -9.79 9.75
N LYS A 189 3.76 -9.56 10.13
CA LYS A 189 4.11 -8.74 11.29
C LYS A 189 3.74 -7.27 11.12
N THR A 190 3.53 -6.59 12.24
CA THR A 190 3.45 -5.12 12.35
C THR A 190 4.55 -4.62 13.27
N MET A 191 4.66 -3.29 13.46
CA MET A 191 5.57 -2.73 14.47
C MET A 191 5.18 -3.11 15.91
N PHE A 192 3.95 -3.56 16.12
CA PHE A 192 3.45 -3.99 17.41
C PHE A 192 3.55 -5.51 17.53
N LYS A 193 4.25 -5.98 18.56
CA LYS A 193 4.35 -7.40 18.87
C LYS A 193 2.97 -8.00 19.17
N GLY A 194 2.60 -9.05 18.44
CA GLY A 194 1.32 -9.74 18.63
C GLY A 194 0.14 -9.20 17.83
N ILE A 195 0.28 -8.03 17.17
CA ILE A 195 -0.71 -7.55 16.20
C ILE A 195 -0.25 -7.91 14.79
N ASN A 196 -1.10 -8.57 14.03
CA ASN A 196 -0.79 -9.11 12.71
C ASN A 196 -1.62 -8.46 11.61
N LYS A 197 -1.08 -8.41 10.41
CA LYS A 197 -1.82 -8.16 9.16
C LYS A 197 -2.46 -9.45 8.68
N LEU A 198 -3.73 -9.42 8.27
CA LEU A 198 -4.23 -10.47 7.39
C LEU A 198 -3.57 -10.28 6.01
N LEU A 199 -2.93 -11.33 5.50
CA LEU A 199 -2.17 -11.24 4.26
C LEU A 199 -3.08 -11.05 3.04
N PRO A 200 -2.59 -10.45 1.93
CA PRO A 200 -3.29 -10.40 0.66
C PRO A 200 -3.75 -11.79 0.21
N GLY A 201 -4.96 -11.91 -0.37
CA GLY A 201 -5.48 -13.19 -0.83
C GLY A 201 -5.79 -14.21 0.27
N HIS A 202 -5.91 -13.75 1.53
CA HIS A 202 -6.18 -14.64 2.66
C HIS A 202 -7.51 -14.31 3.35
N TYR A 203 -8.01 -15.31 4.06
CA TYR A 203 -9.13 -15.19 4.97
C TYR A 203 -8.81 -15.84 6.33
N LEU A 204 -9.57 -15.46 7.35
CA LEU A 204 -9.49 -16.02 8.69
C LEU A 204 -10.90 -16.39 9.15
N VAL A 205 -11.07 -17.61 9.62
CA VAL A 205 -12.32 -18.08 10.25
C VAL A 205 -12.09 -18.26 11.73
N ALA A 206 -12.84 -17.52 12.54
CA ALA A 206 -12.86 -17.68 13.98
C ALA A 206 -14.15 -18.37 14.41
N SER A 207 -14.00 -19.36 15.28
CA SER A 207 -15.08 -20.08 15.96
C SER A 207 -14.74 -20.26 17.44
N LYS A 208 -15.70 -20.70 18.25
CA LYS A 208 -15.48 -20.96 19.68
C LYS A 208 -14.29 -21.89 19.95
N LYS A 209 -13.99 -22.81 19.03
CA LYS A 209 -12.95 -23.83 19.22
C LYS A 209 -11.58 -23.41 18.73
N ASN A 210 -11.49 -22.65 17.65
CA ASN A 210 -10.20 -22.30 17.03
C ASN A 210 -10.30 -21.11 16.06
N VAL A 211 -9.13 -20.60 15.68
CA VAL A 211 -8.93 -19.63 14.61
C VAL A 211 -8.12 -20.32 13.52
N LYS A 212 -8.65 -20.32 12.28
CA LYS A 212 -8.00 -20.89 11.09
C LYS A 212 -7.76 -19.79 10.07
N ILE A 213 -6.58 -19.78 9.46
CA ILE A 213 -6.24 -18.88 8.35
C ILE A 213 -6.11 -19.74 7.10
N GLY A 214 -6.77 -19.31 6.02
CA GLY A 214 -6.70 -19.93 4.71
C GLY A 214 -6.26 -18.93 3.65
N LYS A 215 -5.69 -19.44 2.57
CA LYS A 215 -5.35 -18.70 1.37
C LYS A 215 -6.40 -19.05 0.32
N TYR A 216 -7.10 -18.06 -0.27
CA TYR A 216 -8.06 -18.27 -1.33
C TYR A 216 -7.51 -17.91 -2.71
N TRP A 217 -6.44 -17.10 -2.73
CA TRP A 217 -5.78 -16.71 -3.96
C TRP A 217 -4.26 -16.60 -3.75
N GLU A 218 -3.52 -16.94 -4.77
CA GLU A 218 -2.08 -16.78 -4.88
C GLU A 218 -1.74 -16.39 -6.30
N LEU A 219 -0.76 -15.51 -6.46
CA LEU A 219 -0.21 -15.22 -7.78
C LEU A 219 0.66 -16.41 -8.21
N ASP A 220 0.09 -17.29 -9.03
CA ASP A 220 0.77 -18.48 -9.58
C ASP A 220 0.45 -18.62 -11.06
N ILE A 221 1.07 -17.78 -11.88
CA ILE A 221 0.78 -17.67 -13.30
C ILE A 221 2.06 -17.98 -14.07
N GLY A 222 1.96 -18.91 -15.01
CA GLY A 222 3.05 -19.25 -15.93
C GLY A 222 3.24 -18.15 -16.98
N ILE A 223 4.48 -17.97 -17.44
CA ILE A 223 4.81 -17.05 -18.53
C ILE A 223 4.38 -17.66 -19.87
N ASP A 224 3.63 -16.90 -20.66
CA ASP A 224 3.29 -17.24 -22.04
C ASP A 224 4.34 -16.67 -23.00
N GLU A 225 5.37 -17.47 -23.27
CA GLU A 225 6.44 -17.09 -24.20
C GLU A 225 5.96 -17.03 -25.66
N SER A 226 4.81 -17.62 -25.99
CA SER A 226 4.28 -17.69 -27.34
C SER A 226 3.52 -16.43 -27.76
N ILE A 227 3.13 -15.58 -26.81
CA ILE A 227 2.32 -14.40 -27.09
C ILE A 227 3.09 -13.38 -27.94
N ASP A 228 2.52 -12.99 -29.08
CA ASP A 228 3.05 -11.92 -29.92
C ASP A 228 2.69 -10.52 -29.38
N GLU A 229 3.45 -9.50 -29.82
CA GLU A 229 3.30 -8.13 -29.35
C GLU A 229 1.90 -7.56 -29.64
N ASN A 230 1.35 -7.80 -30.85
CA ASN A 230 0.08 -7.21 -31.26
C ASN A 230 -1.10 -7.82 -30.48
N SER A 231 -1.12 -9.13 -30.32
CA SER A 231 -2.11 -9.83 -29.50
C SER A 231 -2.04 -9.36 -28.03
N ALA A 232 -0.84 -9.19 -27.50
CA ALA A 232 -0.65 -8.69 -26.15
C ALA A 232 -1.13 -7.24 -25.97
N ILE A 233 -0.88 -6.36 -26.95
CA ILE A 233 -1.39 -4.98 -26.96
C ILE A 233 -2.92 -4.95 -26.99
N ALA A 234 -3.54 -5.73 -27.89
CA ALA A 234 -5.00 -5.79 -28.00
C ALA A 234 -5.66 -6.26 -26.71
N LYS A 235 -5.14 -7.33 -26.10
CA LYS A 235 -5.62 -7.87 -24.83
C LYS A 235 -5.43 -6.91 -23.67
N LEU A 236 -4.25 -6.29 -23.56
CA LEU A 236 -3.98 -5.29 -22.53
C LEU A 236 -4.94 -4.09 -22.63
N ARG A 237 -5.20 -3.59 -23.85
CA ARG A 237 -6.13 -2.50 -24.10
C ARG A 237 -7.54 -2.83 -23.61
N ASN A 238 -8.05 -3.99 -23.99
CA ASN A 238 -9.39 -4.43 -23.58
C ASN A 238 -9.51 -4.57 -22.05
N LEU A 239 -8.55 -5.25 -21.41
CA LEU A 239 -8.53 -5.40 -19.96
C LEU A 239 -8.45 -4.05 -19.24
N MET A 240 -7.61 -3.12 -19.72
CA MET A 240 -7.46 -1.79 -19.12
C MET A 240 -8.72 -0.94 -19.27
N GLN A 241 -9.37 -0.98 -20.45
CA GLN A 241 -10.65 -0.30 -20.67
C GLN A 241 -11.74 -0.82 -19.73
N ASN A 242 -11.86 -2.15 -19.59
CA ASN A 242 -12.83 -2.78 -18.70
C ASN A 242 -12.56 -2.45 -17.24
N ALA A 243 -11.30 -2.52 -16.80
CA ALA A 243 -10.92 -2.18 -15.42
C ALA A 243 -11.28 -0.74 -15.07
N VAL A 244 -10.95 0.22 -15.95
CA VAL A 244 -11.30 1.62 -15.73
C VAL A 244 -12.82 1.82 -15.75
N LYS A 245 -13.54 1.22 -16.71
CA LYS A 245 -15.00 1.33 -16.81
C LYS A 245 -15.71 0.80 -15.56
N MET A 246 -15.33 -0.38 -15.06
CA MET A 246 -15.91 -0.94 -13.84
C MET A 246 -15.63 -0.05 -12.62
N GLN A 247 -14.44 0.55 -12.54
CA GLN A 247 -14.08 1.43 -11.44
C GLN A 247 -14.64 2.85 -11.55
N MET A 248 -15.39 3.16 -12.60
CA MET A 248 -16.20 4.40 -12.71
C MET A 248 -17.56 4.31 -12.02
N ILE A 249 -18.00 3.13 -11.57
CA ILE A 249 -19.29 2.96 -10.88
C ILE A 249 -19.27 3.72 -9.55
N SER A 250 -20.14 4.72 -9.38
CA SER A 250 -20.25 5.55 -8.17
C SER A 250 -21.48 6.45 -8.23
N ASP A 251 -22.15 6.65 -7.10
CA ASP A 251 -23.24 7.62 -6.97
C ASP A 251 -22.76 9.04 -6.57
N VAL A 252 -21.44 9.20 -6.39
CA VAL A 252 -20.79 10.49 -6.14
C VAL A 252 -19.77 10.80 -7.24
N PRO A 253 -19.41 12.08 -7.46
CA PRO A 253 -18.44 12.44 -8.48
C PRO A 253 -17.09 11.75 -8.30
N ILE A 254 -16.55 11.24 -9.40
CA ILE A 254 -15.22 10.62 -9.49
C ILE A 254 -14.26 11.57 -10.22
N GLY A 255 -12.98 11.52 -9.83
CA GLY A 255 -11.89 12.15 -10.56
C GLY A 255 -10.70 11.23 -10.77
N SER A 256 -9.65 11.75 -11.36
CA SER A 256 -8.40 11.05 -11.56
C SER A 256 -7.20 11.94 -11.26
N PHE A 257 -6.17 11.39 -10.64
CA PHE A 257 -4.88 12.05 -10.66
C PHE A 257 -4.33 12.12 -12.10
N LEU A 258 -3.67 13.22 -12.42
CA LEU A 258 -3.09 13.47 -13.72
C LEU A 258 -1.75 14.18 -13.59
N SER A 259 -0.66 13.43 -13.59
CA SER A 259 0.71 13.97 -13.56
C SER A 259 1.31 14.12 -14.98
N GLY A 260 0.57 13.77 -16.02
CA GLY A 260 1.14 13.62 -17.36
C GLY A 260 2.15 12.47 -17.47
N GLY A 261 2.24 11.61 -16.47
CA GLY A 261 2.92 10.32 -16.53
C GLY A 261 2.09 9.30 -17.32
N LEU A 262 2.74 8.24 -17.83
CA LEU A 262 2.08 7.25 -18.69
C LEU A 262 0.86 6.59 -18.01
N ASP A 263 0.97 6.21 -16.73
CA ASP A 263 -0.08 5.49 -16.01
C ASP A 263 -1.33 6.34 -15.81
N THR A 264 -1.16 7.53 -15.23
CA THR A 264 -2.27 8.46 -14.99
C THR A 264 -2.90 8.92 -16.29
N SER A 265 -2.08 9.15 -17.34
CA SER A 265 -2.59 9.53 -18.68
C SER A 265 -3.37 8.38 -19.32
N THR A 266 -2.99 7.11 -19.11
CA THR A 266 -3.74 5.95 -19.58
C THR A 266 -5.10 5.85 -18.90
N ILE A 267 -5.14 6.00 -17.57
CA ILE A 267 -6.41 6.00 -16.82
C ILE A 267 -7.32 7.13 -17.30
N VAL A 268 -6.81 8.36 -17.41
CA VAL A 268 -7.58 9.52 -17.85
C VAL A 268 -8.13 9.32 -19.27
N ALA A 269 -7.34 8.74 -20.18
CA ALA A 269 -7.78 8.46 -21.54
C ALA A 269 -9.00 7.53 -21.57
N PHE A 270 -8.98 6.42 -20.82
CA PHE A 270 -10.08 5.47 -20.79
C PHE A 270 -11.25 5.93 -19.89
N ALA A 271 -10.99 6.63 -18.78
CA ALA A 271 -12.05 7.18 -17.95
C ALA A 271 -12.84 8.29 -18.67
N SER A 272 -12.15 9.13 -19.47
CA SER A 272 -12.83 10.14 -20.28
C SER A 272 -13.70 9.54 -21.38
N GLN A 273 -13.36 8.34 -21.92
CA GLN A 273 -14.20 7.61 -22.87
C GLN A 273 -15.40 6.94 -22.21
N ALA A 274 -15.28 6.58 -20.93
CA ALA A 274 -16.33 5.93 -20.14
C ALA A 274 -17.28 6.91 -19.43
N SER A 275 -17.06 8.21 -19.56
CA SER A 275 -17.83 9.27 -18.89
C SER A 275 -18.57 10.16 -19.89
N ASP A 276 -19.86 10.40 -19.63
CA ASP A 276 -20.68 11.33 -20.42
C ASP A 276 -20.40 12.82 -20.08
N ARG A 277 -19.61 13.07 -19.03
CA ARG A 277 -19.27 14.42 -18.56
C ARG A 277 -17.75 14.59 -18.53
N PRO A 278 -17.22 15.84 -18.64
CA PRO A 278 -15.81 16.10 -18.47
C PRO A 278 -15.28 15.52 -17.15
N LEU A 279 -14.27 14.65 -17.22
CA LEU A 279 -13.64 14.02 -16.06
C LEU A 279 -12.93 15.08 -15.20
N ASN A 280 -13.13 15.06 -13.88
CA ASN A 280 -12.33 15.88 -12.98
C ASN A 280 -10.92 15.32 -12.88
N THR A 281 -9.91 16.13 -13.14
CA THR A 281 -8.50 15.72 -13.05
C THR A 281 -7.69 16.66 -12.18
N PHE A 282 -6.71 16.09 -11.45
CA PHE A 282 -5.92 16.83 -10.47
C PHE A 282 -4.43 16.57 -10.69
N CYS A 283 -3.66 17.66 -10.87
CA CYS A 283 -2.20 17.63 -10.81
C CYS A 283 -1.73 18.36 -9.57
N MET A 284 -0.75 17.77 -8.88
CA MET A 284 -0.16 18.38 -7.69
C MET A 284 1.24 18.89 -7.99
N GLY A 285 1.56 20.06 -7.48
CA GLY A 285 2.89 20.64 -7.51
C GLY A 285 3.25 21.25 -6.15
N PHE A 286 4.53 21.43 -5.94
CA PHE A 286 5.09 22.00 -4.71
C PHE A 286 5.74 23.36 -4.92
N GLY A 287 5.55 23.96 -6.11
CA GLY A 287 6.16 25.23 -6.50
C GLY A 287 7.61 25.08 -6.97
N GLU A 288 7.98 23.88 -7.43
CA GLU A 288 9.33 23.57 -7.92
C GLU A 288 9.38 23.50 -9.44
N SER A 289 10.59 23.69 -10.01
CA SER A 289 10.84 23.52 -11.44
C SER A 289 10.58 22.10 -11.96
N THR A 290 10.41 21.14 -11.05
CA THR A 290 10.15 19.73 -11.33
C THR A 290 8.66 19.39 -11.33
N ASP A 291 7.78 20.37 -11.06
CA ASP A 291 6.34 20.17 -11.10
C ASP A 291 5.88 19.75 -12.51
N GLU A 292 4.93 18.83 -12.57
CA GLU A 292 4.52 18.17 -13.81
C GLU A 292 3.34 18.85 -14.51
N PHE A 293 2.96 20.07 -14.13
CA PHE A 293 1.78 20.79 -14.64
C PHE A 293 1.73 20.89 -16.17
N GLU A 294 2.86 21.19 -16.82
CA GLU A 294 2.91 21.29 -18.27
C GLU A 294 2.51 19.98 -18.97
N TYR A 295 2.94 18.84 -18.45
CA TYR A 295 2.59 17.53 -19.01
C TYR A 295 1.14 17.16 -18.72
N ALA A 296 0.64 17.53 -17.55
CA ALA A 296 -0.75 17.32 -17.18
C ALA A 296 -1.70 18.11 -18.08
N ARG A 297 -1.41 19.39 -18.36
CA ARG A 297 -2.19 20.23 -19.30
C ARG A 297 -2.32 19.61 -20.67
N VAL A 298 -1.23 19.09 -21.24
CA VAL A 298 -1.26 18.44 -22.57
C VAL A 298 -2.29 17.32 -22.64
N ILE A 299 -2.46 16.54 -21.57
CA ILE A 299 -3.46 15.47 -21.49
C ILE A 299 -4.85 16.04 -21.18
N ALA A 300 -4.94 16.99 -20.27
CA ALA A 300 -6.18 17.65 -19.91
C ALA A 300 -6.85 18.30 -21.14
N ASP A 301 -6.09 19.02 -21.95
CA ASP A 301 -6.56 19.65 -23.18
C ASP A 301 -7.00 18.61 -24.21
N LYS A 302 -6.21 17.54 -24.39
CA LYS A 302 -6.54 16.48 -25.35
C LYS A 302 -7.86 15.79 -25.04
N PHE A 303 -8.10 15.45 -23.76
CA PHE A 303 -9.30 14.73 -23.32
C PHE A 303 -10.39 15.66 -22.77
N LYS A 304 -10.20 16.97 -22.86
CA LYS A 304 -11.16 18.02 -22.43
C LYS A 304 -11.64 17.81 -21.00
N THR A 305 -10.71 17.52 -20.08
CA THR A 305 -11.02 17.28 -18.67
C THR A 305 -11.24 18.59 -17.92
N ASN A 306 -12.01 18.52 -16.82
CA ASN A 306 -12.10 19.61 -15.84
C ASN A 306 -10.85 19.56 -14.93
N HIS A 307 -9.74 20.14 -15.42
CA HIS A 307 -8.42 20.03 -14.81
C HIS A 307 -8.17 21.08 -13.74
N LYS A 308 -7.61 20.64 -12.61
CA LYS A 308 -7.18 21.50 -11.50
C LYS A 308 -5.72 21.28 -11.17
N GLU A 309 -4.95 22.34 -11.15
CA GLU A 309 -3.58 22.37 -10.66
C GLU A 309 -3.58 22.84 -9.21
N LEU A 310 -3.07 22.01 -8.34
CA LEU A 310 -3.03 22.26 -6.90
C LEU A 310 -1.58 22.49 -6.47
N ALA A 311 -1.19 23.77 -6.37
CA ALA A 311 0.10 24.13 -5.80
C ALA A 311 0.00 24.10 -4.26
N VAL A 312 0.67 23.14 -3.64
CA VAL A 312 0.61 22.93 -2.19
C VAL A 312 1.84 23.53 -1.53
N LYS A 313 1.64 24.59 -0.77
CA LYS A 313 2.64 25.11 0.17
C LYS A 313 2.37 24.50 1.53
N PHE A 314 3.32 23.78 2.09
CA PHE A 314 3.14 23.16 3.39
C PHE A 314 4.46 22.99 4.15
N ASP A 315 4.33 22.94 5.45
CA ASP A 315 5.36 22.50 6.38
C ASP A 315 5.15 21.01 6.66
N LEU A 316 5.98 20.15 6.02
CA LEU A 316 5.87 18.70 6.12
C LEU A 316 6.00 18.24 7.57
N PHE A 317 6.97 18.79 8.30
CA PHE A 317 7.25 18.31 9.65
C PHE A 317 6.16 18.72 10.64
N LYS A 318 5.51 19.86 10.44
CA LYS A 318 4.35 20.26 11.24
C LYS A 318 3.19 19.27 11.15
N GLU A 319 2.92 18.73 9.97
CA GLU A 319 1.84 17.75 9.76
C GLU A 319 2.30 16.30 9.98
N PHE A 320 3.61 16.04 10.09
CA PHE A 320 4.18 14.70 10.10
C PHE A 320 3.68 13.80 11.25
N PRO A 321 3.54 14.26 12.50
CA PRO A 321 2.93 13.45 13.56
C PRO A 321 1.48 13.02 13.25
N LYS A 322 0.68 13.87 12.58
CA LYS A 322 -0.67 13.51 12.14
C LYS A 322 -0.65 12.40 11.08
N MET A 323 0.30 12.49 10.14
CA MET A 323 0.47 11.45 9.12
C MET A 323 0.86 10.11 9.76
N ILE A 324 1.79 10.11 10.73
CA ILE A 324 2.18 8.92 11.50
C ILE A 324 0.98 8.36 12.29
N TRP A 325 0.14 9.22 12.87
CA TRP A 325 -1.08 8.79 13.54
C TRP A 325 -2.04 8.04 12.61
N HIS A 326 -2.16 8.44 11.36
CA HIS A 326 -3.10 7.81 10.44
C HIS A 326 -2.59 6.50 9.82
N ILE A 327 -1.28 6.30 9.74
CA ILE A 327 -0.72 5.06 9.17
C ILE A 327 -0.43 3.97 10.22
N ASP A 328 -0.47 4.26 11.51
CA ASP A 328 -0.21 3.33 12.62
C ASP A 328 1.20 2.71 12.66
N MET A 329 2.13 3.20 11.86
CA MET A 329 3.49 2.69 11.77
C MET A 329 4.49 3.82 11.51
N PRO A 330 5.77 3.64 11.88
CA PRO A 330 6.79 4.59 11.47
C PRO A 330 6.94 4.53 9.95
N LYS A 331 6.85 5.67 9.29
CA LYS A 331 6.96 5.77 7.84
C LYS A 331 7.38 7.16 7.44
N ARG A 332 8.26 7.27 6.45
CA ARG A 332 8.52 8.52 5.74
C ARG A 332 7.75 8.56 4.42
N ASN A 333 7.84 9.62 3.66
CA ASN A 333 7.17 9.78 2.38
C ASN A 333 5.62 9.73 2.48
N LEU A 334 5.09 10.37 3.52
CA LEU A 334 3.65 10.45 3.78
C LEU A 334 2.99 11.70 3.14
N TYR A 335 3.69 12.40 2.25
CA TYR A 335 3.18 13.57 1.54
C TYR A 335 1.85 13.33 0.78
N PRO A 336 1.45 12.10 0.35
CA PRO A 336 0.12 11.89 -0.20
C PRO A 336 -1.01 12.34 0.74
N TYR A 337 -0.80 12.38 2.06
CA TYR A 337 -1.74 12.97 3.01
C TYR A 337 -2.18 14.39 2.60
N LEU A 338 -1.22 15.23 2.21
CA LEU A 338 -1.46 16.62 1.84
C LEU A 338 -2.17 16.73 0.49
N ILE A 339 -1.85 15.83 -0.43
CA ILE A 339 -2.52 15.69 -1.72
C ILE A 339 -4.00 15.37 -1.51
N TYR A 340 -4.31 14.33 -0.73
CA TYR A 340 -5.67 13.92 -0.45
C TYR A 340 -6.45 14.96 0.37
N LYS A 341 -5.78 15.74 1.24
CA LYS A 341 -6.36 16.86 1.96
C LYS A 341 -6.91 17.92 1.01
N GLU A 342 -6.20 18.21 -0.09
CA GLU A 342 -6.68 19.13 -1.12
C GLU A 342 -7.79 18.51 -1.98
N VAL A 343 -7.62 17.25 -2.43
CA VAL A 343 -8.62 16.51 -3.22
C VAL A 343 -9.97 16.43 -2.50
N ARG A 344 -9.96 16.20 -1.18
CA ARG A 344 -11.18 16.09 -0.37
C ARG A 344 -12.11 17.30 -0.47
N LYS A 345 -11.56 18.48 -0.72
CA LYS A 345 -12.36 19.72 -0.93
C LYS A 345 -13.24 19.63 -2.19
N HIS A 346 -12.96 18.69 -3.07
CA HIS A 346 -13.63 18.57 -4.37
C HIS A 346 -14.33 17.23 -4.58
N LEU A 347 -13.75 16.12 -4.11
CA LEU A 347 -14.19 14.75 -4.39
C LEU A 347 -14.08 13.84 -3.16
N LYS A 348 -14.89 12.75 -3.20
CA LYS A 348 -14.76 11.60 -2.30
C LYS A 348 -14.02 10.41 -2.95
N VAL A 349 -13.99 10.34 -4.28
CA VAL A 349 -13.42 9.20 -5.04
C VAL A 349 -12.46 9.69 -6.10
N ILE A 350 -11.28 9.06 -6.19
CA ILE A 350 -10.27 9.43 -7.18
C ILE A 350 -9.51 8.19 -7.68
N HIS A 351 -9.24 8.12 -8.99
CA HIS A 351 -8.34 7.12 -9.57
C HIS A 351 -6.88 7.48 -9.34
N SER A 352 -6.10 6.48 -8.95
CA SER A 352 -4.64 6.54 -8.79
C SER A 352 -3.95 5.63 -9.81
N GLY A 353 -2.78 6.04 -10.30
CA GLY A 353 -1.93 5.27 -11.21
C GLY A 353 -1.13 4.14 -10.55
N MET A 354 -1.42 3.84 -9.28
CA MET A 354 -0.73 2.79 -8.52
C MET A 354 -0.86 1.42 -9.18
N GLY A 355 0.19 0.62 -9.17
CA GLY A 355 0.23 -0.71 -9.78
C GLY A 355 0.84 -0.73 -11.18
N GLY A 356 0.77 0.36 -11.95
CA GLY A 356 1.29 0.40 -13.32
C GLY A 356 2.79 0.15 -13.44
N ASP A 357 3.57 0.61 -12.46
CA ASP A 357 5.02 0.36 -12.41
C ASP A 357 5.34 -1.09 -12.05
N GLU A 358 4.63 -1.63 -11.08
CA GLU A 358 4.85 -2.98 -10.53
C GLU A 358 4.46 -4.06 -11.53
N LEU A 359 3.35 -3.89 -12.24
CA LEU A 359 2.87 -4.86 -13.23
C LEU A 359 3.68 -4.83 -14.54
N LEU A 360 4.11 -3.64 -14.97
CA LEU A 360 4.63 -3.42 -16.32
C LEU A 360 6.10 -2.99 -16.38
N GLY A 361 6.83 -3.15 -15.28
CA GLY A 361 8.27 -2.96 -15.26
C GLY A 361 8.73 -1.51 -15.30
N GLY A 362 8.09 -0.63 -14.53
CA GLY A 362 8.44 0.79 -14.49
C GLY A 362 9.77 1.10 -13.81
N TYR A 363 10.26 0.23 -12.95
CA TYR A 363 11.53 0.39 -12.22
C TYR A 363 12.70 -0.32 -12.93
N VAL A 364 12.97 0.09 -14.18
CA VAL A 364 13.95 -0.55 -15.07
C VAL A 364 15.29 -0.84 -14.37
N HIS A 365 15.75 0.08 -13.54
CA HIS A 365 17.00 -0.07 -12.78
C HIS A 365 17.01 -1.26 -11.82
N ARG A 366 15.86 -1.70 -11.30
CA ARG A 366 15.79 -2.86 -10.41
C ARG A 366 15.90 -4.17 -11.19
N TYR A 367 15.25 -4.22 -12.34
CA TYR A 367 15.15 -5.45 -13.16
C TYR A 367 16.39 -5.69 -13.99
N ALA A 368 17.00 -4.64 -14.54
CA ALA A 368 18.25 -4.73 -15.30
C ALA A 368 19.40 -5.29 -14.46
N TYR A 369 19.41 -5.02 -13.15
CA TYR A 369 20.39 -5.64 -12.26
C TYR A 369 20.18 -7.13 -12.07
N MET A 370 18.93 -7.54 -11.94
CA MET A 370 18.64 -8.96 -11.76
C MET A 370 19.06 -9.77 -12.98
N ASP A 371 18.84 -9.25 -14.18
CA ASP A 371 19.31 -9.89 -15.43
C ASP A 371 20.84 -9.92 -15.51
N TYR A 372 21.52 -8.86 -15.06
CA TYR A 372 22.99 -8.81 -15.03
C TYR A 372 23.59 -9.86 -14.08
N ILE A 373 23.01 -10.03 -12.90
CA ILE A 373 23.49 -11.02 -11.92
C ILE A 373 23.32 -12.45 -12.45
N SER A 374 22.26 -12.70 -13.22
CA SER A 374 21.92 -14.04 -13.76
C SER A 374 22.71 -14.41 -15.00
N SER A 375 23.23 -13.42 -15.75
CA SER A 375 23.97 -13.67 -16.97
C SER A 375 25.45 -13.92 -16.65
N SER A 376 25.89 -15.16 -16.74
CA SER A 376 27.29 -15.60 -16.57
C SER A 376 28.30 -14.91 -17.52
N ASN A 377 27.85 -14.14 -18.50
CA ASN A 377 28.68 -13.50 -19.54
C ASN A 377 28.54 -11.97 -19.67
N GLY A 378 27.83 -11.26 -18.77
CA GLY A 378 27.85 -9.78 -18.71
C GLY A 378 27.42 -8.98 -19.96
N LYS A 379 26.95 -9.64 -21.03
CA LYS A 379 26.77 -9.01 -22.35
C LYS A 379 25.34 -8.59 -22.71
N LYS A 380 24.32 -8.95 -21.95
CA LYS A 380 22.94 -8.50 -22.20
C LYS A 380 22.54 -7.45 -21.17
N ASN A 381 22.30 -6.23 -21.62
CA ASN A 381 21.89 -5.05 -20.84
C ASN A 381 22.97 -4.59 -19.84
N ASN A 382 23.95 -3.82 -20.32
CA ASN A 382 24.92 -3.20 -19.42
C ASN A 382 24.17 -2.26 -18.42
N PRO A 383 24.10 -2.63 -17.12
CA PRO A 383 23.38 -1.82 -16.14
C PRO A 383 23.99 -0.42 -16.01
N GLU A 384 25.26 -0.20 -16.33
CA GLU A 384 25.92 1.10 -16.33
C GLU A 384 25.18 2.13 -17.19
N ILE A 385 24.70 1.74 -18.38
CA ILE A 385 23.98 2.66 -19.28
C ILE A 385 22.65 3.12 -18.66
N ILE A 386 21.97 2.25 -17.90
CA ILE A 386 20.68 2.55 -17.27
C ILE A 386 20.89 3.35 -15.99
N TYR A 387 21.93 3.01 -15.23
CA TYR A 387 22.21 3.61 -13.92
C TYR A 387 22.84 4.99 -13.99
N ASN A 388 23.78 5.22 -14.89
CA ASN A 388 24.38 6.54 -15.12
C ASN A 388 23.36 7.60 -15.52
N LYS A 389 22.14 7.18 -15.90
CA LYS A 389 21.01 8.08 -16.20
C LYS A 389 20.12 8.38 -14.99
N ILE A 390 20.26 7.64 -13.89
CA ILE A 390 19.33 7.67 -12.74
C ILE A 390 20.04 8.00 -11.43
N PHE A 391 21.29 7.56 -11.25
CA PHE A 391 22.07 7.72 -10.02
C PHE A 391 23.38 8.46 -10.28
N SER A 392 23.95 9.05 -9.22
CA SER A 392 25.34 9.51 -9.26
C SER A 392 26.28 8.31 -9.43
N LYS A 393 27.49 8.56 -9.96
CA LYS A 393 28.50 7.50 -10.16
C LYS A 393 28.84 6.78 -8.84
N GLU A 394 28.94 7.55 -7.74
CA GLU A 394 29.27 7.05 -6.42
C GLU A 394 28.17 6.16 -5.82
N GLU A 395 26.89 6.57 -5.94
CA GLU A 395 25.74 5.75 -5.51
C GLU A 395 25.62 4.45 -6.31
N TYR A 396 26.00 4.48 -7.58
CA TYR A 396 26.05 3.33 -8.45
C TYR A 396 27.13 2.33 -8.03
N GLU A 397 28.37 2.81 -7.81
CA GLU A 397 29.50 1.97 -7.44
C GLU A 397 29.26 1.26 -6.09
N ASP A 398 28.71 1.94 -5.09
CA ASP A 398 28.32 1.34 -3.80
C ASP A 398 27.29 0.21 -3.98
N LYS A 399 26.25 0.46 -4.77
CA LYS A 399 25.22 -0.58 -5.03
C LYS A 399 25.80 -1.80 -5.75
N ILE A 400 26.60 -1.60 -6.78
CA ILE A 400 27.25 -2.71 -7.49
C ILE A 400 28.16 -3.50 -6.55
N ALA A 401 28.94 -2.85 -5.73
CA ALA A 401 29.81 -3.52 -4.77
C ALA A 401 29.02 -4.42 -3.81
N LYS A 402 27.89 -3.92 -3.29
CA LYS A 402 26.99 -4.70 -2.41
C LYS A 402 26.36 -5.88 -3.14
N ILE A 403 25.87 -5.66 -4.35
CA ILE A 403 25.26 -6.71 -5.17
C ILE A 403 26.27 -7.83 -5.50
N LYS A 404 27.50 -7.47 -5.84
CA LYS A 404 28.57 -8.45 -6.11
C LYS A 404 28.95 -9.26 -4.86
N LYS A 405 28.77 -8.72 -3.67
CA LYS A 405 29.01 -9.41 -2.39
C LYS A 405 27.81 -10.23 -1.91
N ALA A 406 26.64 -10.08 -2.53
CA ALA A 406 25.42 -10.77 -2.12
C ALA A 406 25.55 -12.28 -2.30
N LYS A 407 25.09 -13.03 -1.30
CA LYS A 407 25.17 -14.50 -1.25
C LYS A 407 24.04 -15.19 -2.00
N SER A 408 22.98 -14.45 -2.36
CA SER A 408 21.82 -14.96 -3.10
C SER A 408 21.14 -13.86 -3.91
N PRO A 409 20.36 -14.22 -4.95
CA PRO A 409 19.53 -13.26 -5.68
C PRO A 409 18.57 -12.48 -4.78
N ALA A 410 17.99 -13.12 -3.76
CA ALA A 410 17.12 -12.47 -2.78
C ALA A 410 17.86 -11.41 -1.95
N GLU A 411 19.10 -11.66 -1.55
CA GLU A 411 19.93 -10.69 -0.86
C GLU A 411 20.31 -9.52 -1.77
N ALA A 412 20.73 -9.80 -3.00
CA ALA A 412 20.99 -8.76 -4.01
C ALA A 412 19.75 -7.88 -4.24
N TYR A 413 18.57 -8.47 -4.39
CA TYR A 413 17.33 -7.75 -4.53
C TYR A 413 17.01 -6.89 -3.31
N SER A 414 17.29 -7.37 -2.09
CA SER A 414 17.09 -6.58 -0.87
C SER A 414 17.88 -5.28 -0.86
N PHE A 415 19.09 -5.23 -1.43
CA PHE A 415 19.87 -4.00 -1.61
C PHE A 415 19.31 -3.10 -2.72
N ILE A 416 18.80 -3.68 -3.80
CA ILE A 416 18.24 -2.94 -4.93
C ILE A 416 16.91 -2.27 -4.55
N THR A 417 16.00 -3.02 -3.92
CA THR A 417 14.66 -2.54 -3.56
C THR A 417 14.69 -1.51 -2.43
N SER A 418 15.73 -1.55 -1.60
CA SER A 418 15.96 -0.60 -0.51
C SER A 418 16.66 0.68 -0.96
N ALA A 419 16.40 1.14 -2.17
CA ALA A 419 17.09 2.17 -2.97
C ALA A 419 17.99 3.17 -2.18
N ASP A 420 17.60 3.51 -0.96
CA ASP A 420 18.25 4.54 -0.15
C ASP A 420 18.70 4.04 1.24
N ALA A 421 18.50 2.77 1.59
CA ALA A 421 18.78 2.25 2.92
C ALA A 421 19.31 0.79 2.90
N GLY A 422 19.86 0.35 1.78
CA GLY A 422 20.45 -0.99 1.65
C GLY A 422 21.77 -1.08 2.42
N PHE A 423 21.69 -1.21 3.74
CA PHE A 423 22.86 -1.43 4.58
C PHE A 423 23.33 -2.88 4.48
N ASP A 424 24.61 -3.08 4.18
CA ASP A 424 25.25 -4.39 4.27
C ASP A 424 25.55 -4.79 5.73
N ALA A 425 26.04 -6.01 5.91
CA ALA A 425 26.31 -6.55 7.24
C ALA A 425 27.42 -5.76 7.98
N GLU A 426 28.36 -5.15 7.26
CA GLU A 426 29.46 -4.37 7.85
C GLU A 426 28.95 -3.02 8.35
N GLN A 427 28.20 -2.31 7.53
CA GLN A 427 27.55 -1.06 7.93
C GLN A 427 26.60 -1.22 9.12
N LEU A 428 25.89 -2.37 9.19
CA LEU A 428 25.01 -2.67 10.32
C LEU A 428 25.75 -2.91 11.63
N LYS A 429 27.04 -3.28 11.61
CA LYS A 429 27.86 -3.39 12.84
C LYS A 429 28.02 -2.03 13.52
N ASP A 430 28.16 -0.96 12.75
CA ASP A 430 28.29 0.39 13.28
C ASP A 430 26.93 0.95 13.76
N ILE A 431 25.86 0.64 13.04
CA ILE A 431 24.49 1.13 13.32
C ILE A 431 23.89 0.42 14.55
N TYR A 432 23.95 -0.91 14.58
CA TYR A 432 23.29 -1.72 15.61
C TYR A 432 24.20 -2.01 16.79
N SER A 433 23.63 -1.89 18.00
CA SER A 433 24.29 -2.39 19.20
C SER A 433 24.24 -3.93 19.26
N GLU A 434 25.05 -4.55 20.12
CA GLU A 434 25.02 -6.01 20.35
C GLU A 434 23.62 -6.50 20.81
N LYS A 435 22.92 -5.68 21.60
CA LYS A 435 21.55 -5.97 22.02
C LYS A 435 20.56 -6.05 20.88
N MET A 436 20.68 -5.20 19.85
CA MET A 436 19.83 -5.30 18.65
C MET A 436 20.20 -6.51 17.84
N LYS A 437 21.48 -6.78 17.62
CA LYS A 437 21.97 -7.93 16.85
C LYS A 437 21.46 -9.25 17.45
N SER A 438 21.47 -9.38 18.78
CA SER A 438 20.99 -10.60 19.49
C SER A 438 19.47 -10.82 19.39
N LYS A 439 18.70 -9.80 19.00
CA LYS A 439 17.23 -9.87 18.86
C LYS A 439 16.75 -10.16 17.45
N ILE A 440 17.61 -10.02 16.44
CA ILE A 440 17.27 -10.28 15.05
C ILE A 440 17.26 -11.79 14.80
N SER A 441 16.10 -12.33 14.49
CA SER A 441 15.92 -13.77 14.29
C SER A 441 16.27 -14.25 12.88
N LYS A 442 16.08 -13.38 11.85
CA LYS A 442 16.26 -13.74 10.45
C LYS A 442 16.84 -12.58 9.64
N PRO A 443 17.62 -12.88 8.58
CA PRO A 443 18.05 -11.86 7.64
C PRO A 443 16.85 -11.30 6.86
N VAL A 444 16.91 -10.02 6.50
CA VAL A 444 15.85 -9.36 5.74
C VAL A 444 15.63 -9.98 4.36
N SER A 445 16.69 -10.53 3.75
CA SER A 445 16.61 -11.28 2.48
C SER A 445 15.68 -12.49 2.55
N GLY A 446 15.47 -13.06 3.74
CA GLY A 446 14.54 -14.18 3.94
C GLY A 446 13.10 -13.90 3.52
N GLU A 447 12.69 -12.64 3.56
CA GLU A 447 11.36 -12.21 3.12
C GLU A 447 11.17 -12.26 1.60
N PHE A 448 12.25 -12.43 0.84
CA PHE A 448 12.24 -12.48 -0.63
C PHE A 448 12.61 -13.86 -1.20
N GLU A 449 13.16 -14.76 -0.38
CA GLU A 449 13.74 -16.02 -0.87
C GLU A 449 12.76 -16.90 -1.64
N GLU A 450 11.49 -16.99 -1.20
CA GLU A 450 10.50 -17.84 -1.88
C GLU A 450 10.25 -17.39 -3.32
N TYR A 451 10.31 -16.08 -3.59
CA TYR A 451 10.07 -15.51 -4.91
C TYR A 451 11.23 -15.74 -5.88
N PHE A 452 12.46 -15.88 -5.35
CA PHE A 452 13.66 -16.15 -6.13
C PHE A 452 13.97 -17.66 -6.29
N ARG A 453 13.04 -18.53 -5.87
CA ARG A 453 13.11 -19.99 -6.08
C ARG A 453 12.14 -20.50 -7.15
N LYS A 454 11.33 -19.62 -7.75
CA LYS A 454 10.38 -20.03 -8.80
C LYS A 454 11.12 -20.52 -10.05
N LYS A 455 10.91 -21.80 -10.39
CA LYS A 455 11.49 -22.41 -11.60
C LYS A 455 10.79 -21.89 -12.86
N GLY A 456 11.53 -21.77 -13.96
CA GLY A 456 10.99 -21.31 -15.25
C GLY A 456 10.85 -19.79 -15.39
N PHE A 457 11.28 -19.01 -14.37
CA PHE A 457 11.25 -17.55 -14.40
C PHE A 457 12.67 -17.00 -14.51
N SER A 458 12.87 -15.97 -15.35
CA SER A 458 14.09 -15.16 -15.35
C SER A 458 14.23 -14.41 -14.02
N ALA A 459 15.42 -13.93 -13.71
CA ALA A 459 15.63 -13.16 -12.49
C ALA A 459 14.83 -11.85 -12.47
N ALA A 460 14.60 -11.23 -13.63
CA ALA A 460 13.72 -10.06 -13.75
C ALA A 460 12.27 -10.41 -13.40
N GLU A 461 11.75 -11.53 -13.88
CA GLU A 461 10.40 -12.01 -13.55
C GLU A 461 10.26 -12.35 -12.09
N GLN A 462 11.25 -12.99 -11.48
CA GLN A 462 11.29 -13.23 -10.03
C GLN A 462 11.29 -11.91 -9.25
N ALA A 463 11.99 -10.88 -9.74
CA ALA A 463 11.98 -9.55 -9.13
C ALA A 463 10.60 -8.86 -9.24
N PHE A 464 9.88 -9.01 -10.36
CA PHE A 464 8.48 -8.54 -10.48
C PHE A 464 7.58 -9.23 -9.44
N TYR A 465 7.73 -10.53 -9.26
CA TYR A 465 7.00 -11.29 -8.24
C TYR A 465 7.29 -10.79 -6.83
N ALA A 466 8.55 -10.58 -6.48
CA ALA A 466 8.95 -10.06 -5.18
C ALA A 466 8.43 -8.62 -4.95
N GLU A 467 8.50 -7.76 -5.97
CA GLU A 467 7.97 -6.40 -5.90
C GLU A 467 6.47 -6.39 -5.62
N PHE A 468 5.72 -7.18 -6.36
CA PHE A 468 4.26 -7.24 -6.26
C PHE A 468 3.79 -7.86 -4.93
N ASN A 469 4.36 -8.99 -4.52
CA ASN A 469 3.88 -9.71 -3.34
C ASN A 469 4.39 -9.13 -2.01
N VAL A 470 5.58 -8.52 -2.01
CA VAL A 470 6.22 -8.05 -0.78
C VAL A 470 6.13 -6.53 -0.65
N LYS A 471 6.66 -5.80 -1.64
CA LYS A 471 6.77 -4.36 -1.49
C LYS A 471 5.46 -3.64 -1.71
N MET A 472 4.72 -3.99 -2.73
CA MET A 472 3.47 -3.33 -3.08
C MET A 472 2.47 -3.26 -1.92
N PRO A 473 2.07 -4.37 -1.26
CA PRO A 473 1.11 -4.33 -0.17
C PRO A 473 1.66 -3.72 1.12
N ASN A 474 2.98 -3.71 1.34
CA ASN A 474 3.59 -3.30 2.60
C ASN A 474 4.28 -1.93 2.56
N ASP A 475 4.52 -1.37 1.38
CA ASP A 475 5.14 -0.06 1.18
C ASP A 475 4.20 0.94 0.49
N PHE A 476 3.61 0.57 -0.65
CA PHE A 476 2.84 1.48 -1.50
C PHE A 476 1.36 1.52 -1.12
N LEU A 477 0.67 0.38 -1.15
CA LEU A 477 -0.79 0.34 -0.93
C LEU A 477 -1.18 0.74 0.49
N ILE A 478 -0.35 0.41 1.49
CA ILE A 478 -0.61 0.84 2.87
C ILE A 478 -0.53 2.36 3.03
N VAL A 479 0.37 3.04 2.30
CA VAL A 479 0.46 4.50 2.31
C VAL A 479 -0.71 5.11 1.54
N GLU A 480 -1.04 4.54 0.38
CA GLU A 480 -2.15 5.02 -0.46
C GLU A 480 -3.48 5.00 0.31
N ASP A 481 -3.83 3.84 0.89
CA ASP A 481 -5.05 3.71 1.70
C ASP A 481 -5.02 4.60 2.95
N ALA A 482 -3.95 4.58 3.73
CA ALA A 482 -3.89 5.32 4.99
C ALA A 482 -3.96 6.84 4.77
N MET A 483 -3.27 7.38 3.76
CA MET A 483 -3.23 8.82 3.50
C MET A 483 -4.50 9.33 2.83
N SER A 484 -5.09 8.55 1.94
CA SER A 484 -6.37 8.87 1.32
C SER A 484 -7.50 8.83 2.36
N MET A 485 -7.56 7.77 3.17
CA MET A 485 -8.59 7.61 4.19
C MET A 485 -8.42 8.52 5.40
N ALA A 486 -7.22 8.98 5.72
CA ALA A 486 -7.00 10.06 6.69
C ALA A 486 -7.79 11.33 6.34
N ASN A 487 -8.09 11.50 5.06
CA ASN A 487 -8.85 12.63 4.52
C ASN A 487 -10.24 12.22 3.99
N SER A 488 -10.72 11.01 4.30
CA SER A 488 -12.00 10.48 3.82
C SER A 488 -12.15 10.55 2.29
N VAL A 489 -11.10 10.12 1.57
CA VAL A 489 -11.08 9.99 0.11
C VAL A 489 -10.81 8.53 -0.25
N GLU A 490 -11.62 7.97 -1.15
CA GLU A 490 -11.40 6.66 -1.73
C GLU A 490 -10.44 6.74 -2.91
N ALA A 491 -9.27 6.12 -2.79
CA ALA A 491 -8.38 5.88 -3.92
C ALA A 491 -8.72 4.54 -4.58
N ARG A 492 -9.02 4.57 -5.88
CA ARG A 492 -9.21 3.41 -6.75
C ARG A 492 -7.99 3.20 -7.62
N VAL A 493 -7.65 1.95 -7.88
CA VAL A 493 -6.38 1.55 -8.52
C VAL A 493 -6.62 0.63 -9.73
N PRO A 494 -7.06 1.17 -10.89
CA PRO A 494 -7.48 0.37 -12.03
C PRO A 494 -6.43 -0.63 -12.54
N PHE A 495 -5.13 -0.33 -12.41
CA PHE A 495 -4.07 -1.27 -12.75
C PHE A 495 -4.10 -2.56 -11.92
N LEU A 496 -4.71 -2.54 -10.73
CA LEU A 496 -4.81 -3.71 -9.86
C LEU A 496 -6.12 -4.47 -10.02
N ASP A 497 -6.76 -4.38 -11.18
CA ASP A 497 -7.83 -5.28 -11.60
C ASP A 497 -7.32 -6.72 -11.70
N ASN A 498 -8.15 -7.70 -11.29
CA ASN A 498 -7.76 -9.10 -11.28
C ASN A 498 -7.31 -9.62 -12.65
N GLY A 499 -8.05 -9.29 -13.71
CA GLY A 499 -7.73 -9.72 -15.06
C GLY A 499 -6.44 -9.09 -15.59
N LEU A 500 -6.17 -7.82 -15.23
CA LEU A 500 -4.92 -7.15 -15.57
C LEU A 500 -3.72 -7.77 -14.84
N ILE A 501 -3.86 -8.08 -13.55
CA ILE A 501 -2.80 -8.74 -12.77
C ILE A 501 -2.45 -10.07 -13.41
N ASP A 502 -3.45 -10.92 -13.61
CA ASP A 502 -3.27 -12.26 -14.16
C ASP A 502 -2.60 -12.18 -15.55
N PHE A 503 -3.07 -11.29 -16.41
CA PHE A 503 -2.50 -11.09 -17.74
C PHE A 503 -1.09 -10.50 -17.70
N CYS A 504 -0.85 -9.44 -16.93
CA CYS A 504 0.46 -8.82 -16.86
C CYS A 504 1.54 -9.78 -16.33
N PHE A 505 1.18 -10.68 -15.40
CA PHE A 505 2.12 -11.69 -14.91
C PHE A 505 2.32 -12.87 -15.86
N SER A 506 1.41 -13.10 -16.81
CA SER A 506 1.66 -14.05 -17.91
C SER A 506 2.55 -13.50 -19.01
N LEU A 507 2.79 -12.17 -19.07
CA LEU A 507 3.65 -11.57 -20.08
C LEU A 507 5.13 -11.81 -19.80
N PRO A 508 5.92 -12.20 -20.81
CA PRO A 508 7.36 -12.33 -20.67
C PRO A 508 8.03 -10.97 -20.43
N ALA A 509 9.14 -10.97 -19.69
CA ALA A 509 9.85 -9.76 -19.28
C ALA A 509 10.19 -8.82 -20.46
N ARG A 510 10.47 -9.38 -21.67
CA ARG A 510 10.78 -8.60 -22.88
C ARG A 510 9.66 -7.64 -23.32
N LEU A 511 8.40 -7.95 -23.01
CA LEU A 511 7.24 -7.07 -23.29
C LEU A 511 7.02 -6.01 -22.20
N LYS A 512 7.60 -6.17 -21.02
CA LYS A 512 7.55 -5.19 -19.94
C LYS A 512 8.73 -4.22 -19.98
N VAL A 513 9.93 -4.75 -20.15
CA VAL A 513 11.18 -3.98 -20.25
C VAL A 513 11.92 -4.39 -21.51
N ASN A 514 12.10 -3.45 -22.42
CA ASN A 514 12.76 -3.68 -23.71
C ASN A 514 13.80 -2.60 -23.97
N ASN A 515 15.07 -2.99 -24.23
CA ASN A 515 16.18 -2.09 -24.49
C ASN A 515 16.29 -0.92 -23.50
N GLY A 516 16.14 -1.21 -22.19
CA GLY A 516 16.20 -0.21 -21.15
C GLY A 516 14.96 0.69 -21.06
N THR A 517 13.90 0.37 -21.80
CA THR A 517 12.62 1.09 -21.75
C THR A 517 11.62 0.29 -20.92
N GLY A 518 11.20 0.84 -19.79
CA GLY A 518 10.15 0.24 -18.95
C GLY A 518 8.75 0.55 -19.47
N LYS A 519 7.78 -0.27 -19.04
CA LYS A 519 6.38 -0.22 -19.50
C LYS A 519 6.27 -0.30 -21.01
N TYR A 520 7.12 -1.13 -21.62
CA TYR A 520 7.26 -1.15 -23.08
C TYR A 520 5.93 -1.39 -23.78
N ILE A 521 5.20 -2.44 -23.39
CA ILE A 521 3.91 -2.77 -24.01
C ILE A 521 2.84 -1.70 -23.75
N LEU A 522 2.82 -1.08 -22.57
CA LEU A 522 1.90 0.03 -22.27
C LEU A 522 2.18 1.25 -23.15
N ARG A 523 3.46 1.57 -23.37
CA ARG A 523 3.86 2.63 -24.30
C ARG A 523 3.43 2.35 -25.73
N LYS A 524 3.57 1.11 -26.17
CA LYS A 524 3.12 0.67 -27.49
C LYS A 524 1.60 0.77 -27.61
N MET A 525 0.87 0.23 -26.64
CA MET A 525 -0.59 0.29 -26.59
C MET A 525 -1.13 1.72 -26.64
N MET A 526 -0.45 2.66 -25.99
CA MET A 526 -0.90 4.05 -25.90
C MET A 526 -0.28 4.99 -26.95
N SER A 527 0.52 4.47 -27.88
CA SER A 527 1.25 5.29 -28.84
C SER A 527 0.35 6.02 -29.86
N ASP A 528 -0.82 5.47 -30.15
CA ASP A 528 -1.88 6.03 -30.99
C ASP A 528 -2.86 6.92 -30.23
N VAL A 529 -2.93 6.74 -28.90
CA VAL A 529 -3.88 7.46 -28.03
C VAL A 529 -3.24 8.70 -27.39
N LEU A 530 -2.00 8.61 -26.92
CA LEU A 530 -1.32 9.69 -26.19
C LEU A 530 -0.37 10.48 -27.10
N PRO A 531 -0.20 11.79 -26.87
CA PRO A 531 0.81 12.59 -27.58
C PRO A 531 2.22 11.99 -27.40
N LYS A 532 3.07 12.10 -28.45
CA LYS A 532 4.45 11.60 -28.41
C LYS A 532 5.27 12.15 -27.24
N LYS A 533 5.01 13.41 -26.82
CA LYS A 533 5.63 14.07 -25.66
C LYS A 533 5.39 13.27 -24.37
N ILE A 534 4.23 12.60 -24.23
CA ILE A 534 3.84 11.79 -23.07
C ILE A 534 4.29 10.34 -23.23
N SER A 535 3.94 9.68 -24.35
CA SER A 535 4.23 8.26 -24.56
C SER A 535 5.74 7.94 -24.58
N ARG A 536 6.59 8.91 -24.96
CA ARG A 536 8.06 8.80 -24.97
C ARG A 536 8.75 9.41 -23.75
N ARG A 537 8.00 10.02 -22.84
CA ARG A 537 8.54 10.66 -21.65
C ARG A 537 9.31 9.64 -20.80
N LYS A 538 10.53 10.02 -20.35
CA LYS A 538 11.26 9.23 -19.36
C LYS A 538 10.49 9.27 -18.03
N LYS A 539 10.53 8.16 -17.28
CA LYS A 539 9.94 8.12 -15.95
C LYS A 539 10.61 9.15 -15.05
N TRP A 540 9.81 9.98 -14.41
CA TRP A 540 10.23 10.86 -13.33
C TRP A 540 9.60 10.34 -12.03
N GLY A 541 10.42 10.18 -11.00
CA GLY A 541 9.93 9.70 -9.69
C GLY A 541 9.59 10.88 -8.79
N PHE A 542 8.41 10.87 -8.21
CA PHE A 542 7.94 11.89 -7.26
C PHE A 542 8.83 12.03 -6.00
N SER A 543 9.66 11.02 -5.71
CA SER A 543 10.51 10.95 -4.53
C SER A 543 11.74 11.88 -4.54
N THR A 544 12.12 12.43 -5.71
CA THR A 544 13.33 13.27 -5.83
C THR A 544 13.14 14.69 -5.36
N THR A 545 11.91 15.21 -5.39
CA THR A 545 11.60 16.60 -5.02
C THR A 545 11.58 16.84 -3.52
N THR A 546 11.16 15.88 -2.72
CA THR A 546 11.04 16.03 -1.27
C THR A 546 12.37 16.03 -0.53
N HIS A 547 13.45 15.49 -1.13
CA HIS A 547 14.75 15.40 -0.44
C HIS A 547 15.50 16.73 -0.32
N SER A 548 15.34 17.64 -1.28
CA SER A 548 16.07 18.92 -1.28
C SER A 548 15.47 19.94 -0.30
N LEU A 549 14.14 19.96 -0.18
CA LEU A 549 13.40 20.95 0.59
C LEU A 549 13.56 20.83 2.12
N PHE A 550 13.89 19.64 2.63
CA PHE A 550 13.78 19.35 4.07
C PHE A 550 15.09 18.93 4.77
N LYS A 551 16.23 18.99 4.07
CA LYS A 551 17.50 18.47 4.63
C LYS A 551 17.96 19.17 5.91
N SER A 552 17.85 20.49 5.98
CA SER A 552 18.27 21.27 7.17
C SER A 552 17.31 21.04 8.33
N GLU A 553 16.01 21.16 8.10
CA GLU A 553 14.97 21.01 9.13
C GLU A 553 14.95 19.60 9.73
N LEU A 554 15.06 18.54 8.89
CA LEU A 554 15.18 17.18 9.38
C LEU A 554 16.38 17.00 10.30
N ARG A 555 17.50 17.65 9.97
CA ARG A 555 18.71 17.55 10.78
C ARG A 555 18.54 18.17 12.16
N ASP A 556 17.93 19.35 12.22
CA ASP A 556 17.66 20.04 13.48
C ASP A 556 16.71 19.20 14.36
N ILE A 557 15.67 18.62 13.77
CA ILE A 557 14.78 17.68 14.45
C ILE A 557 15.54 16.44 14.94
N ALA A 558 16.39 15.85 14.09
CA ALA A 558 17.17 14.66 14.44
C ALA A 558 18.18 14.94 15.56
N GLN A 559 18.83 16.12 15.58
CA GLN A 559 19.74 16.54 16.65
C GLN A 559 19.07 16.66 18.01
N ASN A 560 17.83 17.15 18.03
CA ASN A 560 17.05 17.32 19.26
C ASN A 560 16.39 16.02 19.75
N MET A 561 16.14 15.06 18.86
CA MET A 561 15.33 13.88 19.17
C MET A 561 16.15 12.60 19.34
N LEU A 562 17.12 12.34 18.47
CA LEU A 562 17.74 11.02 18.36
C LEU A 562 18.76 10.68 19.45
N PRO A 563 19.64 11.59 19.93
CA PRO A 563 20.69 11.26 20.91
C PRO A 563 20.14 10.70 22.23
N ASP A 564 18.95 11.15 22.63
CA ASP A 564 18.25 10.73 23.85
C ASP A 564 16.91 10.03 23.55
N GLY A 565 16.75 9.57 22.30
CA GLY A 565 15.57 8.83 21.84
C GLY A 565 15.50 7.42 22.39
N PHE A 566 14.33 6.78 22.24
CA PHE A 566 14.07 5.41 22.71
C PHE A 566 15.09 4.40 22.13
N LEU A 567 15.39 4.49 20.84
CA LEU A 567 16.30 3.54 20.18
C LEU A 567 17.71 3.56 20.77
N VAL A 568 18.22 4.75 21.10
CA VAL A 568 19.53 4.91 21.75
C VAL A 568 19.47 4.50 23.22
N ASN A 569 18.45 4.97 23.99
CA ASN A 569 18.30 4.66 25.41
C ASN A 569 18.07 3.17 25.68
N LYS A 570 17.35 2.48 24.79
CA LYS A 570 17.17 1.00 24.87
C LYS A 570 18.37 0.23 24.32
N LYS A 571 19.39 0.92 23.84
CA LYS A 571 20.59 0.32 23.24
C LYS A 571 20.23 -0.57 22.04
N TYR A 572 19.37 -0.08 21.11
CA TYR A 572 19.12 -0.73 19.84
C TYR A 572 20.02 -0.15 18.76
N ILE A 573 20.22 1.17 18.78
CA ILE A 573 21.11 1.88 17.87
C ILE A 573 22.29 2.45 18.67
N ASN A 574 23.49 2.44 18.06
CA ASN A 574 24.70 2.99 18.67
C ASN A 574 24.64 4.52 18.70
N LYS A 575 24.80 5.10 19.90
CA LYS A 575 24.82 6.56 20.09
C LYS A 575 25.93 7.23 19.29
N ASN A 576 27.14 6.65 19.31
CA ASN A 576 28.30 7.17 18.59
C ASN A 576 28.07 7.27 17.08
N PHE A 577 27.33 6.30 16.51
CA PHE A 577 26.96 6.34 15.09
C PHE A 577 26.03 7.53 14.80
N ILE A 578 25.01 7.74 15.62
CA ILE A 578 24.07 8.87 15.48
C ILE A 578 24.83 10.19 15.56
N GLU A 579 25.67 10.37 16.57
CA GLU A 579 26.46 11.59 16.76
C GLU A 579 27.43 11.84 15.59
N LYS A 580 28.06 10.79 15.04
CA LYS A 580 28.90 10.87 13.85
C LYS A 580 28.13 11.39 12.65
N VAL A 581 26.97 10.80 12.35
CA VAL A 581 26.14 11.19 11.19
C VAL A 581 25.59 12.61 11.35
N LEU A 582 25.23 13.01 12.57
CA LEU A 582 24.77 14.37 12.86
C LEU A 582 25.88 15.44 12.74
N LYS A 583 27.13 15.07 12.91
CA LYS A 583 28.30 15.98 12.73
C LYS A 583 28.71 16.13 11.25
N GLU A 584 28.34 15.21 10.36
CA GLU A 584 28.61 15.31 8.92
C GLU A 584 27.96 16.58 8.34
N LYS A 585 28.67 17.40 7.55
CA LYS A 585 28.08 18.57 6.89
C LYS A 585 26.99 18.13 5.92
N ALA A 586 25.85 18.81 5.89
CA ALA A 586 24.69 18.48 5.05
C ALA A 586 25.03 18.33 3.55
N ALA A 587 26.00 19.11 3.05
CA ALA A 587 26.49 19.03 1.68
C ALA A 587 27.34 17.77 1.38
N LYS A 588 27.90 17.12 2.42
CA LYS A 588 28.73 15.91 2.32
C LYS A 588 28.01 14.67 2.87
N SER A 589 26.79 14.83 3.40
CA SER A 589 26.03 13.72 3.97
C SER A 589 25.65 12.75 2.86
N ASN A 590 26.05 11.49 3.03
CA ASN A 590 25.62 10.38 2.19
C ASN A 590 24.07 10.29 2.23
N THR A 591 23.41 10.23 1.07
CA THR A 591 21.96 10.09 0.94
C THR A 591 21.41 8.95 1.81
N GLN A 592 22.18 7.87 1.97
CA GLN A 592 21.82 6.72 2.80
C GLN A 592 21.71 7.08 4.29
N ASN A 593 22.70 7.82 4.82
CA ASN A 593 22.69 8.29 6.22
C ASN A 593 21.52 9.26 6.48
N TYR A 594 21.28 10.19 5.55
CA TYR A 594 20.16 11.11 5.63
C TYR A 594 18.81 10.36 5.69
N ASN A 595 18.63 9.38 4.83
CA ASN A 595 17.43 8.56 4.79
C ASN A 595 17.26 7.72 6.07
N LEU A 596 18.36 7.26 6.65
CA LEU A 596 18.33 6.57 7.94
C LEU A 596 17.87 7.52 9.05
N LEU A 597 18.43 8.73 9.15
CA LEU A 597 17.99 9.73 10.14
C LEU A 597 16.48 9.96 10.05
N TRP A 598 15.94 10.09 8.85
CA TRP A 598 14.49 10.27 8.67
C TRP A 598 13.68 9.06 9.15
N ASN A 599 14.12 7.83 8.86
CA ASN A 599 13.49 6.63 9.38
C ASN A 599 13.51 6.60 10.92
N LEU A 600 14.63 6.97 11.53
CA LEU A 600 14.76 7.01 12.99
C LEU A 600 13.87 8.09 13.62
N VAL A 601 13.81 9.29 13.04
CA VAL A 601 12.89 10.37 13.47
C VAL A 601 11.42 9.90 13.35
N ALA A 602 11.04 9.27 12.23
CA ALA A 602 9.71 8.73 12.06
C ALA A 602 9.37 7.66 13.12
N PHE A 603 10.36 6.83 13.50
CA PHE A 603 10.19 5.85 14.57
C PHE A 603 10.01 6.51 15.92
N GLU A 604 10.82 7.50 16.29
CA GLU A 604 10.70 8.19 17.59
C GLU A 604 9.36 8.92 17.75
N ILE A 605 8.86 9.55 16.68
CA ILE A 605 7.51 10.15 16.67
C ILE A 605 6.44 9.07 16.86
N TRP A 606 6.52 7.97 16.09
CA TRP A 606 5.61 6.85 16.24
C TRP A 606 5.64 6.25 17.65
N HIS A 607 6.83 6.07 18.21
CA HIS A 607 7.01 5.60 19.58
C HIS A 607 6.37 6.55 20.60
N GLY A 608 6.57 7.86 20.41
CA GLY A 608 5.95 8.89 21.24
C GLY A 608 4.41 8.86 21.20
N ILE A 609 3.84 8.59 20.02
CA ILE A 609 2.39 8.50 19.81
C ILE A 609 1.80 7.22 20.42
N TYR A 610 2.43 6.07 20.16
CA TYR A 610 1.78 4.78 20.36
C TYR A 610 2.30 3.99 21.56
N ILE A 611 3.56 4.13 21.92
CA ILE A 611 4.22 3.29 22.92
C ILE A 611 4.39 4.01 24.24
N LYS A 612 4.92 5.25 24.21
CA LYS A 612 5.28 6.03 25.41
C LYS A 612 4.11 6.35 26.34
N PRO A 613 2.89 6.72 25.87
CA PRO A 613 1.79 7.09 26.76
C PRO A 613 1.37 5.95 27.68
N ALA A 614 1.17 6.20 28.98
CA ALA A 614 0.74 5.17 29.94
C ALA A 614 -0.63 4.55 29.56
N LYS A 615 -1.59 5.41 29.18
CA LYS A 615 -2.89 4.98 28.61
C LYS A 615 -2.95 5.36 27.14
N PHE A 616 -3.54 4.50 26.32
CA PHE A 616 -3.69 4.78 24.90
C PHE A 616 -4.84 5.77 24.65
N HIS A 617 -4.50 6.89 24.06
CA HIS A 617 -5.43 7.92 23.59
C HIS A 617 -4.75 8.68 22.45
N LYS A 618 -5.51 9.44 21.68
CA LYS A 618 -4.94 10.32 20.65
C LYS A 618 -4.16 11.44 21.36
N PRO A 619 -2.82 11.53 21.17
CA PRO A 619 -2.01 12.56 21.83
C PRO A 619 -2.17 13.92 21.12
N ASP A 620 -1.53 14.94 21.67
CA ASP A 620 -1.22 16.15 20.89
C ASP A 620 -0.28 15.79 19.74
N LEU A 621 -0.73 16.05 18.53
CA LEU A 621 -0.02 15.75 17.28
C LEU A 621 0.74 16.98 16.73
N SER A 622 1.01 17.98 17.57
CA SER A 622 1.95 19.05 17.23
C SER A 622 3.38 18.54 17.26
N MET A 623 4.24 18.97 16.34
CA MET A 623 5.64 18.54 16.29
C MET A 623 6.39 18.92 17.58
N ASN A 624 6.07 20.07 18.17
CA ASN A 624 6.69 20.54 19.41
C ASN A 624 6.51 19.58 20.59
N SER A 625 5.45 18.77 20.62
CA SER A 625 5.23 17.78 21.67
C SER A 625 6.21 16.61 21.63
N PHE A 626 6.94 16.44 20.54
CA PHE A 626 7.92 15.37 20.31
C PHE A 626 9.39 15.86 20.36
N LEU A 627 9.61 17.16 20.36
CA LEU A 627 10.97 17.77 20.39
C LEU A 627 11.50 18.03 21.81
N LYS A 628 10.79 17.62 22.84
CA LYS A 628 11.17 17.83 24.26
C LYS A 628 12.02 16.70 24.79
#